data_2617beaeeadec07fdedf36cef8a9c699
#
_entry.id   2617beaeeadec07fdedf36cef8a9c699
#
_cell.length_a   1.000
_cell.length_b   1.000
_cell.length_c   1.000
_cell.angle_alpha   90.00
_cell.angle_beta   90.00
_cell.angle_gamma   90.00
#
_symmetry.space_group_name_H-M   'P 1'
#
loop_
_entity.id
_entity.type
_entity.pdbx_description
1 polymer ?
#
loop_
_entity_poly.entity_id
_entity_poly.type
_entity_poly.pdbx_seq_one_letter_code
_entity_poly.pdbx_strand_id
1 'polypeptide(L)'
;MKKLIPRIAATALAVSLLSTGASALSHTVVRGDTMWKLAVKYQVGTSEIIRANPQVSNPDLIYPGQSLAIPTLDASVSSYEEEVIRLVNGIRIQNGLSALNANWELSRVARYKSQDMVDKRYFSHISPTYGTPFQMLQAFGLSYRAAGENIAYGQRTPQEVVNGWMSSSGHRANILSASYTQIGVGYVADGHYWTQLFIG
;
A
#
# COMPACT_ATOMS: atom_id res chain seq x y z
N MET A 1 -28.44 40.51 8.45
CA MET A 1 -27.99 39.23 9.09
C MET A 1 -27.05 38.53 8.13
N LYS A 2 -25.74 38.60 8.36
CA LYS A 2 -24.74 37.91 7.52
C LYS A 2 -24.57 36.50 8.05
N LYS A 3 -24.89 35.49 7.20
CA LYS A 3 -24.66 34.08 7.54
C LYS A 3 -23.18 33.78 7.52
N LEU A 4 -22.57 33.44 8.66
CA LEU A 4 -21.22 32.85 8.72
C LEU A 4 -21.28 31.44 8.15
N ILE A 5 -20.47 31.20 7.12
CA ILE A 5 -20.18 29.86 6.59
C ILE A 5 -19.05 29.30 7.45
N PRO A 6 -19.18 28.13 8.07
CA PRO A 6 -18.08 27.54 8.82
C PRO A 6 -16.99 27.11 7.84
N ARG A 7 -15.77 27.64 8.04
CA ARG A 7 -14.55 27.13 7.39
C ARG A 7 -14.29 25.74 7.95
N ILE A 8 -14.44 24.74 7.11
CA ILE A 8 -13.95 23.38 7.39
C ILE A 8 -12.42 23.47 7.43
N ALA A 9 -11.86 23.33 8.61
CA ALA A 9 -10.41 23.18 8.79
C ALA A 9 -10.00 21.85 8.17
N ALA A 10 -9.29 21.89 7.06
CA ALA A 10 -8.60 20.74 6.51
C ALA A 10 -7.54 20.33 7.51
N THR A 11 -7.80 19.28 8.28
CA THR A 11 -6.84 18.65 9.15
C THR A 11 -5.76 18.04 8.24
N ALA A 12 -4.60 18.68 8.19
CA ALA A 12 -3.43 18.14 7.51
C ALA A 12 -3.06 16.82 8.22
N LEU A 13 -3.34 15.70 7.55
CA LEU A 13 -2.94 14.37 8.00
C LEU A 13 -1.41 14.33 7.92
N ALA A 14 -0.74 14.43 9.06
CA ALA A 14 0.70 14.22 9.16
C ALA A 14 0.97 12.72 8.96
N VAL A 15 1.19 12.33 7.72
CA VAL A 15 1.68 10.99 7.39
C VAL A 15 3.17 11.01 7.64
N SER A 16 3.62 10.29 8.67
CA SER A 16 5.03 10.08 8.96
C SER A 16 5.75 9.49 7.74
N LEU A 17 6.91 10.05 7.42
CA LEU A 17 7.79 9.54 6.38
C LEU A 17 8.18 8.10 6.73
N LEU A 18 8.01 7.19 5.79
CA LEU A 18 8.63 5.87 5.82
C LEU A 18 10.16 6.06 5.89
N SER A 19 10.70 6.14 7.09
CA SER A 19 12.13 6.36 7.32
C SER A 19 12.88 5.03 7.45
N THR A 20 12.64 4.11 6.52
CA THR A 20 13.48 2.93 6.36
C THR A 20 14.08 2.99 4.97
N GLY A 21 15.32 3.45 4.85
CA GLY A 21 16.23 3.23 3.73
C GLY A 21 15.67 3.46 2.30
N ALA A 22 14.63 4.27 2.14
CA ALA A 22 14.05 4.54 0.83
C ALA A 22 15.11 5.22 -0.05
N SER A 23 15.67 4.47 -0.98
CA SER A 23 16.50 5.01 -2.04
C SER A 23 15.63 5.90 -2.93
N ALA A 24 16.12 7.05 -3.33
CA ALA A 24 15.42 7.91 -4.28
C ALA A 24 16.07 7.76 -5.66
N LEU A 25 15.27 7.37 -6.65
CA LEU A 25 15.66 7.40 -8.04
C LEU A 25 15.46 8.82 -8.58
N SER A 26 16.42 9.34 -9.35
CA SER A 26 16.23 10.62 -10.07
C SER A 26 15.56 10.37 -11.41
N HIS A 27 14.46 11.10 -11.69
CA HIS A 27 13.79 11.11 -12.98
C HIS A 27 13.87 12.51 -13.61
N THR A 28 14.42 12.59 -14.82
CA THR A 28 14.36 13.83 -15.63
C THR A 28 13.03 13.83 -16.39
N VAL A 29 12.21 14.84 -16.12
CA VAL A 29 10.90 15.01 -16.77
C VAL A 29 11.08 15.16 -18.27
N VAL A 30 10.30 14.42 -19.04
CA VAL A 30 10.22 14.51 -20.50
C VAL A 30 8.84 15.01 -20.93
N ARG A 31 8.73 15.46 -22.20
CA ARG A 31 7.46 15.95 -22.73
C ARG A 31 6.35 14.90 -22.61
N GLY A 32 5.25 15.26 -21.97
CA GLY A 32 4.08 14.41 -21.76
C GLY A 32 4.05 13.68 -20.44
N ASP A 33 5.08 13.84 -19.59
CA ASP A 33 5.04 13.37 -18.21
C ASP A 33 4.05 14.20 -17.38
N THR A 34 3.45 13.54 -16.40
CA THR A 34 2.67 14.14 -15.32
C THR A 34 3.01 13.42 -14.03
N MET A 35 2.80 14.05 -12.88
CA MET A 35 3.01 13.38 -11.58
C MET A 35 2.27 12.02 -11.51
N TRP A 36 1.04 11.97 -12.04
CA TRP A 36 0.26 10.73 -12.10
C TRP A 36 0.90 9.64 -12.98
N LYS A 37 1.37 10.00 -14.21
CA LYS A 37 2.04 9.05 -15.09
C LYS A 37 3.32 8.51 -14.47
N LEU A 38 4.07 9.36 -13.78
CA LEU A 38 5.28 8.95 -13.06
C LEU A 38 4.94 8.05 -11.88
N ALA A 39 3.87 8.36 -11.14
CA ALA A 39 3.37 7.50 -10.06
C ALA A 39 3.04 6.09 -10.56
N VAL A 40 2.32 5.96 -11.67
CA VAL A 40 2.02 4.67 -12.31
C VAL A 40 3.29 3.97 -12.81
N LYS A 41 4.17 4.71 -13.50
CA LYS A 41 5.42 4.17 -14.06
C LYS A 41 6.33 3.56 -12.98
N TYR A 42 6.44 4.23 -11.83
CA TYR A 42 7.32 3.82 -10.75
C TYR A 42 6.61 3.08 -9.62
N GLN A 43 5.31 2.82 -9.76
CA GLN A 43 4.47 2.12 -8.76
C GLN A 43 4.54 2.73 -7.36
N VAL A 44 4.50 4.06 -7.30
CA VAL A 44 4.48 4.87 -6.08
C VAL A 44 3.28 5.83 -6.09
N GLY A 45 2.89 6.35 -4.94
CA GLY A 45 1.78 7.31 -4.91
C GLY A 45 2.19 8.68 -5.43
N THR A 46 1.29 9.36 -6.13
CA THR A 46 1.49 10.76 -6.56
C THR A 46 1.83 11.66 -5.37
N SER A 47 1.16 11.47 -4.22
CA SER A 47 1.42 12.21 -2.99
C SER A 47 2.83 11.96 -2.42
N GLU A 48 3.39 10.77 -2.65
CA GLU A 48 4.75 10.42 -2.22
C GLU A 48 5.78 11.13 -3.09
N ILE A 49 5.58 11.17 -4.41
CA ILE A 49 6.43 11.94 -5.32
C ILE A 49 6.37 13.44 -4.96
N ILE A 50 5.18 14.00 -4.74
CA ILE A 50 5.02 15.41 -4.35
C ILE A 50 5.78 15.71 -3.05
N ARG A 51 5.65 14.87 -2.03
CA ARG A 51 6.38 15.05 -0.76
C ARG A 51 7.90 14.94 -0.90
N ALA A 52 8.38 14.08 -1.78
CA ALA A 52 9.81 13.94 -2.06
C ALA A 52 10.38 15.12 -2.85
N ASN A 53 9.52 16.00 -3.37
CA ASN A 53 9.89 17.14 -4.24
C ASN A 53 9.29 18.46 -3.74
N PRO A 54 9.59 18.90 -2.52
CA PRO A 54 9.02 20.13 -1.95
C PRO A 54 9.41 21.40 -2.73
N GLN A 55 10.43 21.32 -3.57
CA GLN A 55 10.85 22.40 -4.48
C GLN A 55 9.87 22.63 -5.63
N VAL A 56 8.97 21.69 -5.91
CA VAL A 56 7.96 21.80 -6.96
C VAL A 56 6.75 22.53 -6.39
N SER A 57 6.64 23.82 -6.66
CA SER A 57 5.57 24.66 -6.13
C SER A 57 4.18 24.34 -6.67
N ASN A 58 4.10 23.85 -7.91
CA ASN A 58 2.86 23.40 -8.53
C ASN A 58 3.02 21.99 -9.11
N PRO A 59 2.56 20.95 -8.39
CA PRO A 59 2.67 19.57 -8.87
C PRO A 59 1.86 19.24 -10.13
N ASP A 60 0.86 20.05 -10.45
CA ASP A 60 0.07 19.87 -11.67
C ASP A 60 0.81 20.36 -12.93
N LEU A 61 1.94 21.07 -12.73
CA LEU A 61 2.70 21.68 -13.81
C LEU A 61 4.20 21.39 -13.65
N ILE A 62 4.65 20.30 -14.26
CA ILE A 62 6.06 19.92 -14.35
C ILE A 62 6.57 20.14 -15.78
N TYR A 63 7.85 20.49 -15.92
CA TYR A 63 8.44 20.88 -17.19
C TYR A 63 9.55 19.92 -17.63
N PRO A 64 9.70 19.65 -18.94
CA PRO A 64 10.82 18.89 -19.49
C PRO A 64 12.18 19.45 -19.02
N GLY A 65 13.07 18.55 -18.61
CA GLY A 65 14.38 18.88 -18.03
C GLY A 65 14.37 19.05 -16.51
N GLN A 66 13.23 19.13 -15.87
CA GLN A 66 13.12 19.18 -14.41
C GLN A 66 13.51 17.84 -13.81
N SER A 67 14.33 17.85 -12.76
CA SER A 67 14.70 16.64 -12.02
C SER A 67 13.74 16.41 -10.84
N LEU A 68 13.19 15.19 -10.75
CA LEU A 68 12.32 14.76 -9.68
C LEU A 68 12.92 13.59 -8.93
N ALA A 69 12.87 13.65 -7.61
CA ALA A 69 13.16 12.51 -6.74
C ALA A 69 11.94 11.57 -6.72
N ILE A 70 12.14 10.32 -7.12
CA ILE A 70 11.11 9.28 -7.07
C ILE A 70 11.42 8.36 -5.89
N PRO A 71 10.59 8.31 -4.85
CA PRO A 71 10.78 7.37 -3.76
C PRO A 71 10.71 5.93 -4.30
N THR A 72 11.64 5.09 -3.87
CA THR A 72 11.63 3.66 -4.21
C THR A 72 11.53 2.84 -2.94
N LEU A 73 10.92 1.65 -3.06
CA LEU A 73 10.95 0.68 -1.97
C LEU A 73 12.36 0.10 -1.81
N ASP A 74 12.69 -0.29 -0.58
CA ASP A 74 13.83 -1.15 -0.35
C ASP A 74 13.63 -2.48 -1.09
N ALA A 75 14.68 -2.96 -1.75
CA ALA A 75 14.61 -4.18 -2.56
C ALA A 75 14.25 -5.41 -1.71
N SER A 76 14.64 -5.44 -0.43
CA SER A 76 14.28 -6.54 0.48
C SER A 76 12.80 -6.53 0.82
N VAL A 77 12.20 -5.35 0.99
CA VAL A 77 10.75 -5.19 1.22
C VAL A 77 9.99 -5.68 0.00
N SER A 78 10.36 -5.20 -1.20
CA SER A 78 9.73 -5.62 -2.45
C SER A 78 9.81 -7.14 -2.65
N SER A 79 10.98 -7.74 -2.46
CA SER A 79 11.17 -9.18 -2.62
C SER A 79 10.35 -10.01 -1.62
N TYR A 80 10.17 -9.53 -0.39
CA TYR A 80 9.36 -10.21 0.62
C TYR A 80 7.88 -10.18 0.27
N GLU A 81 7.37 -9.04 -0.19
CA GLU A 81 5.98 -8.88 -0.63
C GLU A 81 5.67 -9.75 -1.85
N GLU A 82 6.55 -9.76 -2.85
CA GLU A 82 6.45 -10.59 -4.05
C GLU A 82 6.47 -12.09 -3.71
N GLU A 83 7.33 -12.51 -2.79
CA GLU A 83 7.42 -13.91 -2.36
C GLU A 83 6.14 -14.35 -1.63
N VAL A 84 5.54 -13.50 -0.77
CA VAL A 84 4.22 -13.80 -0.16
C VAL A 84 3.17 -14.01 -1.24
N ILE A 85 3.09 -13.13 -2.25
CA ILE A 85 2.14 -13.24 -3.36
C ILE A 85 2.36 -14.56 -4.12
N ARG A 86 3.60 -14.90 -4.41
CA ARG A 86 3.97 -16.16 -5.09
C ARG A 86 3.54 -17.39 -4.29
N LEU A 87 3.81 -17.42 -3.00
CA LEU A 87 3.45 -18.52 -2.09
C LEU A 87 1.92 -18.70 -2.02
N VAL A 88 1.19 -17.59 -1.83
CA VAL A 88 -0.28 -17.58 -1.80
C VAL A 88 -0.86 -18.09 -3.12
N ASN A 89 -0.34 -17.63 -4.25
CA ASN A 89 -0.80 -18.10 -5.56
C ASN A 89 -0.50 -19.59 -5.78
N GLY A 90 0.64 -20.09 -5.31
CA GLY A 90 0.93 -21.52 -5.30
C GLY A 90 -0.10 -22.34 -4.52
N ILE A 91 -0.47 -21.86 -3.31
CA ILE A 91 -1.50 -22.50 -2.47
C ILE A 91 -2.86 -22.47 -3.17
N ARG A 92 -3.25 -21.35 -3.77
CA ARG A 92 -4.52 -21.24 -4.50
C ARG A 92 -4.60 -22.23 -5.64
N ILE A 93 -3.56 -22.30 -6.48
CA ILE A 93 -3.50 -23.26 -7.61
C ILE A 93 -3.63 -24.70 -7.12
N GLN A 94 -2.92 -25.07 -6.04
CA GLN A 94 -3.03 -26.40 -5.44
C GLN A 94 -4.44 -26.73 -4.92
N ASN A 95 -5.24 -25.70 -4.60
CA ASN A 95 -6.64 -25.84 -4.18
C ASN A 95 -7.65 -25.61 -5.34
N GLY A 96 -7.22 -25.64 -6.60
CA GLY A 96 -8.09 -25.52 -7.77
C GLY A 96 -8.61 -24.10 -8.04
N LEU A 97 -7.99 -23.08 -7.46
CA LEU A 97 -8.36 -21.69 -7.64
C LEU A 97 -7.41 -20.98 -8.60
N SER A 98 -7.90 -19.95 -9.30
CA SER A 98 -7.06 -19.10 -10.12
C SER A 98 -6.07 -18.29 -9.25
N ALA A 99 -4.88 -18.05 -9.78
CA ALA A 99 -3.93 -17.11 -9.20
C ALA A 99 -4.54 -15.70 -9.15
N LEU A 100 -4.16 -14.96 -8.12
CA LEU A 100 -4.51 -13.54 -7.98
C LEU A 100 -3.49 -12.68 -8.73
N ASN A 101 -3.97 -11.62 -9.37
CA ASN A 101 -3.11 -10.63 -10.00
C ASN A 101 -2.50 -9.72 -8.91
N ALA A 102 -1.19 -9.55 -8.94
CA ALA A 102 -0.52 -8.57 -8.08
C ALA A 102 -0.98 -7.15 -8.47
N ASN A 103 -1.40 -6.37 -7.48
CA ASN A 103 -1.81 -4.99 -7.65
C ASN A 103 -0.92 -4.09 -6.79
N TRP A 104 -0.10 -3.25 -7.43
CA TRP A 104 0.86 -2.39 -6.74
C TRP A 104 0.20 -1.30 -5.88
N GLU A 105 -0.97 -0.79 -6.29
CA GLU A 105 -1.72 0.19 -5.49
C GLU A 105 -2.25 -0.47 -4.22
N LEU A 106 -2.74 -1.71 -4.34
CA LEU A 106 -3.19 -2.50 -3.20
C LEU A 106 -2.03 -2.83 -2.25
N SER A 107 -0.84 -3.18 -2.78
CA SER A 107 0.37 -3.37 -1.97
C SER A 107 0.79 -2.07 -1.27
N ARG A 108 0.68 -0.94 -1.96
CA ARG A 108 0.93 0.37 -1.36
C ARG A 108 -0.01 0.64 -0.17
N VAL A 109 -1.32 0.39 -0.31
CA VAL A 109 -2.28 0.53 0.79
C VAL A 109 -1.95 -0.41 1.93
N ALA A 110 -1.59 -1.66 1.64
CA ALA A 110 -1.18 -2.64 2.63
C ALA A 110 0.07 -2.18 3.42
N ARG A 111 1.06 -1.56 2.76
CA ARG A 111 2.23 -0.97 3.44
C ARG A 111 1.84 0.19 4.37
N TYR A 112 0.93 1.07 3.93
CA TYR A 112 0.40 2.11 4.80
C TYR A 112 -0.30 1.55 6.03
N LYS A 113 -1.04 0.45 5.89
CA LYS A 113 -1.68 -0.23 7.03
C LYS A 113 -0.65 -0.81 7.98
N SER A 114 0.35 -1.51 7.47
CA SER A 114 1.43 -2.07 8.29
C SER A 114 2.21 -0.98 9.01
N GLN A 115 2.52 0.13 8.34
CA GLN A 115 3.21 1.27 8.95
C GLN A 115 2.35 1.97 10.01
N ASP A 116 1.05 2.13 9.76
CA ASP A 116 0.13 2.74 10.74
C ASP A 116 0.04 1.90 12.02
N MET A 117 0.06 0.56 11.91
CA MET A 117 0.12 -0.32 13.09
C MET A 117 1.40 -0.09 13.91
N VAL A 118 2.54 0.10 13.26
CA VAL A 118 3.81 0.43 13.93
C VAL A 118 3.74 1.82 14.58
N ASP A 119 3.41 2.84 13.81
CA ASP A 119 3.45 4.25 14.24
C ASP A 119 2.49 4.54 15.38
N LYS A 120 1.31 3.91 15.36
CA LYS A 120 0.25 4.08 16.36
C LYS A 120 0.27 3.02 17.45
N ARG A 121 1.19 2.04 17.36
CA ARG A 121 1.40 0.97 18.36
C ARG A 121 0.11 0.17 18.65
N TYR A 122 -0.53 -0.30 17.60
CA TYR A 122 -1.72 -1.16 17.71
C TYR A 122 -1.60 -2.37 16.76
N PHE A 123 -2.44 -3.38 16.99
CA PHE A 123 -2.63 -4.51 16.09
C PHE A 123 -4.12 -4.82 15.99
N SER A 124 -4.73 -4.35 14.92
CA SER A 124 -6.18 -4.49 14.67
C SER A 124 -6.50 -4.23 13.21
N HIS A 125 -7.57 -4.83 12.72
CA HIS A 125 -8.14 -4.51 11.41
C HIS A 125 -8.62 -3.05 11.34
N ILE A 126 -9.14 -2.51 12.45
CA ILE A 126 -9.61 -1.12 12.50
C ILE A 126 -8.42 -0.20 12.81
N SER A 127 -8.11 0.68 11.86
CA SER A 127 -7.08 1.69 12.01
C SER A 127 -7.63 2.94 12.71
N PRO A 128 -6.91 3.51 13.69
CA PRO A 128 -7.26 4.82 14.25
C PRO A 128 -7.12 5.96 13.24
N THR A 129 -6.33 5.77 12.18
CA THR A 129 -6.09 6.76 11.12
C THR A 129 -7.07 6.63 9.96
N TYR A 130 -7.34 5.39 9.51
CA TYR A 130 -8.03 5.10 8.25
C TYR A 130 -9.38 4.40 8.45
N GLY A 131 -9.75 4.02 9.68
CA GLY A 131 -10.96 3.26 9.96
C GLY A 131 -10.84 1.78 9.58
N THR A 132 -11.92 1.19 9.05
CA THR A 132 -11.94 -0.20 8.60
C THR A 132 -11.08 -0.38 7.34
N PRO A 133 -10.64 -1.61 7.02
CA PRO A 133 -9.93 -1.89 5.75
C PRO A 133 -10.71 -1.39 4.52
N PHE A 134 -12.02 -1.50 4.54
CA PHE A 134 -12.91 -1.06 3.46
C PHE A 134 -12.91 0.47 3.29
N GLN A 135 -12.95 1.21 4.41
CA GLN A 135 -12.83 2.67 4.40
C GLN A 135 -11.46 3.11 3.91
N MET A 136 -10.40 2.39 4.32
CA MET A 136 -9.05 2.66 3.86
C MET A 136 -8.91 2.47 2.35
N LEU A 137 -9.38 1.34 1.79
CA LEU A 137 -9.38 1.09 0.35
C LEU A 137 -10.09 2.22 -0.43
N GLN A 138 -11.25 2.64 0.03
CA GLN A 138 -12.01 3.75 -0.58
C GLN A 138 -11.27 5.09 -0.49
N ALA A 139 -10.64 5.39 0.65
CA ALA A 139 -9.87 6.62 0.83
C ALA A 139 -8.64 6.69 -0.10
N PHE A 140 -8.11 5.53 -0.51
CA PHE A 140 -7.04 5.42 -1.50
C PHE A 140 -7.54 5.28 -2.95
N GLY A 141 -8.86 5.38 -3.19
CA GLY A 141 -9.46 5.37 -4.52
C GLY A 141 -9.60 3.98 -5.14
N LEU A 142 -9.46 2.91 -4.36
CA LEU A 142 -9.63 1.54 -4.84
C LEU A 142 -11.11 1.14 -4.80
N SER A 143 -11.61 0.67 -5.94
CA SER A 143 -12.97 0.15 -6.11
C SER A 143 -12.96 -1.38 -6.12
N TYR A 144 -13.98 -2.01 -5.55
CA TYR A 144 -14.11 -3.46 -5.46
C TYR A 144 -15.57 -3.89 -5.30
N ARG A 145 -15.87 -5.15 -5.61
CA ARG A 145 -17.14 -5.81 -5.29
C ARG A 145 -17.01 -6.70 -4.05
N ALA A 146 -15.82 -7.26 -3.84
CA ALA A 146 -15.45 -8.03 -2.66
C ALA A 146 -14.07 -7.56 -2.18
N ALA A 147 -13.86 -7.51 -0.87
CA ALA A 147 -12.56 -7.18 -0.29
C ALA A 147 -12.32 -7.97 1.00
N GLY A 148 -11.05 -8.19 1.32
CA GLY A 148 -10.63 -8.87 2.54
C GLY A 148 -9.24 -8.43 2.98
N GLU A 149 -8.96 -8.63 4.26
CA GLU A 149 -7.68 -8.29 4.87
C GLU A 149 -7.20 -9.44 5.77
N ASN A 150 -5.92 -9.76 5.67
CA ASN A 150 -5.18 -10.52 6.67
C ASN A 150 -4.09 -9.62 7.23
N ILE A 151 -3.89 -9.64 8.54
CA ILE A 151 -2.78 -8.96 9.22
C ILE A 151 -1.99 -9.95 10.06
N ALA A 152 -0.70 -9.68 10.22
CA ALA A 152 0.19 -10.46 11.09
C ALA A 152 1.34 -9.58 11.59
N TYR A 153 2.01 -9.99 12.66
CA TYR A 153 3.23 -9.36 13.14
C TYR A 153 4.16 -10.39 13.78
N GLY A 154 5.47 -10.11 13.73
CA GLY A 154 6.51 -10.94 14.34
C GLY A 154 7.07 -12.04 13.44
N GLN A 155 6.41 -12.41 12.34
CA GLN A 155 6.94 -13.38 11.38
C GLN A 155 8.06 -12.74 10.56
N ARG A 156 9.22 -13.36 10.55
CA ARG A 156 10.44 -12.81 9.96
C ARG A 156 10.61 -13.11 8.48
N THR A 157 9.86 -14.08 7.97
CA THR A 157 9.97 -14.52 6.58
C THR A 157 8.61 -14.62 5.90
N PRO A 158 8.56 -14.50 4.57
CA PRO A 158 7.34 -14.74 3.79
C PRO A 158 6.72 -16.10 4.04
N GLN A 159 7.53 -17.15 4.18
CA GLN A 159 7.04 -18.49 4.44
C GLN A 159 6.37 -18.60 5.82
N GLU A 160 6.97 -18.00 6.85
CA GLU A 160 6.41 -18.00 8.20
C GLU A 160 5.04 -17.32 8.24
N VAL A 161 4.91 -16.14 7.63
CA VAL A 161 3.64 -15.39 7.66
C VAL A 161 2.55 -16.12 6.89
N VAL A 162 2.87 -16.69 5.71
CA VAL A 162 1.90 -17.46 4.92
C VAL A 162 1.47 -18.72 5.68
N ASN A 163 2.40 -19.44 6.30
CA ASN A 163 2.07 -20.60 7.15
C ASN A 163 1.18 -20.20 8.32
N GLY A 164 1.45 -19.08 8.98
CA GLY A 164 0.62 -18.53 10.05
C GLY A 164 -0.81 -18.24 9.59
N TRP A 165 -0.97 -17.57 8.46
CA TRP A 165 -2.29 -17.31 7.90
C TRP A 165 -3.02 -18.58 7.48
N MET A 166 -2.34 -19.55 6.88
CA MET A 166 -2.95 -20.82 6.48
C MET A 166 -3.36 -21.69 7.66
N SER A 167 -2.73 -21.51 8.82
CA SER A 167 -3.09 -22.22 10.06
C SER A 167 -4.30 -21.62 10.77
N SER A 168 -4.73 -20.41 10.42
CA SER A 168 -5.90 -19.72 10.95
C SER A 168 -7.08 -19.86 9.98
N SER A 169 -8.22 -20.36 10.46
CA SER A 169 -9.40 -20.60 9.61
C SER A 169 -9.91 -19.34 8.92
N GLY A 170 -9.92 -18.19 9.61
CA GLY A 170 -10.35 -16.90 9.06
C GLY A 170 -9.41 -16.37 7.99
N HIS A 171 -8.10 -16.35 8.26
CA HIS A 171 -7.10 -15.90 7.30
C HIS A 171 -7.02 -16.83 6.08
N ARG A 172 -7.09 -18.15 6.31
CA ARG A 172 -7.15 -19.16 5.25
C ARG A 172 -8.37 -18.97 4.36
N ALA A 173 -9.54 -18.65 4.92
CA ALA A 173 -10.75 -18.40 4.15
C ALA A 173 -10.56 -17.22 3.17
N ASN A 174 -9.88 -16.15 3.60
CA ASN A 174 -9.53 -15.06 2.70
C ASN A 174 -8.61 -15.54 1.57
N ILE A 175 -7.53 -16.26 1.88
CA ILE A 175 -6.57 -16.76 0.87
C ILE A 175 -7.27 -17.66 -0.16
N LEU A 176 -8.21 -18.50 0.27
CA LEU A 176 -8.92 -19.46 -0.58
C LEU A 176 -10.28 -18.95 -1.11
N SER A 177 -10.60 -17.67 -0.94
CA SER A 177 -11.83 -17.12 -1.50
C SER A 177 -11.76 -17.02 -3.03
N ALA A 178 -12.77 -17.55 -3.71
CA ALA A 178 -12.94 -17.42 -5.16
C ALA A 178 -13.44 -16.01 -5.57
N SER A 179 -13.92 -15.21 -4.61
CA SER A 179 -14.43 -13.86 -4.87
C SER A 179 -13.35 -12.83 -5.14
N TYR A 180 -12.08 -13.16 -4.89
CA TYR A 180 -10.97 -12.24 -5.12
C TYR A 180 -10.23 -12.54 -6.41
N THR A 181 -9.80 -11.49 -7.08
CA THR A 181 -9.04 -11.54 -8.34
C THR A 181 -7.69 -10.84 -8.25
N GLN A 182 -7.48 -10.01 -7.23
CA GLN A 182 -6.26 -9.24 -7.04
C GLN A 182 -5.78 -9.33 -5.58
N ILE A 183 -4.47 -9.18 -5.42
CA ILE A 183 -3.78 -9.22 -4.14
C ILE A 183 -2.76 -8.09 -4.04
N GLY A 184 -2.64 -7.51 -2.85
CA GLY A 184 -1.54 -6.64 -2.47
C GLY A 184 -1.00 -7.05 -1.12
N VAL A 185 0.31 -6.96 -0.95
CA VAL A 185 1.00 -7.26 0.32
C VAL A 185 1.84 -6.06 0.72
N GLY A 186 1.82 -5.74 2.01
CA GLY A 186 2.63 -4.68 2.59
C GLY A 186 3.40 -5.18 3.81
N TYR A 187 4.71 -4.99 3.78
CA TYR A 187 5.62 -5.38 4.84
C TYR A 187 6.35 -4.18 5.43
N VAL A 188 6.48 -4.15 6.75
CA VAL A 188 7.32 -3.22 7.50
C VAL A 188 8.25 -4.02 8.40
N ALA A 189 9.56 -3.81 8.25
CA ALA A 189 10.58 -4.58 8.95
C ALA A 189 10.62 -4.31 10.47
N ASP A 190 10.26 -3.09 10.90
CA ASP A 190 10.16 -2.77 12.33
C ASP A 190 8.99 -3.55 12.95
N GLY A 191 9.31 -4.51 13.80
CA GLY A 191 8.35 -5.44 14.40
C GLY A 191 7.78 -6.50 13.44
N HIS A 192 8.24 -6.55 12.19
CA HIS A 192 7.77 -7.48 11.15
C HIS A 192 6.25 -7.47 10.98
N TYR A 193 5.68 -6.29 10.71
CA TYR A 193 4.25 -6.14 10.44
C TYR A 193 3.92 -6.45 8.99
N TRP A 194 2.86 -7.23 8.81
CA TRP A 194 2.38 -7.68 7.50
C TRP A 194 0.89 -7.36 7.34
N THR A 195 0.56 -6.85 6.18
CA THR A 195 -0.83 -6.69 5.75
C THR A 195 -0.99 -7.32 4.37
N GLN A 196 -2.00 -8.13 4.21
CA GLN A 196 -2.40 -8.72 2.93
C GLN A 196 -3.82 -8.26 2.63
N LEU A 197 -4.00 -7.59 1.49
CA LEU A 197 -5.28 -7.09 1.01
C LEU A 197 -5.70 -7.86 -0.23
N PHE A 198 -6.98 -8.10 -0.33
CA PHE A 198 -7.63 -8.77 -1.46
C PHE A 198 -8.76 -7.91 -1.98
N ILE A 199 -8.94 -7.88 -3.31
CA ILE A 199 -10.13 -7.31 -3.95
C ILE A 199 -10.59 -8.18 -5.14
N GLY A 200 -11.92 -8.08 -5.45
CA GLY A 200 -12.56 -8.73 -6.58
C GLY A 200 -13.74 -7.94 -7.13
#